data_a1a5762e0c4e4bb1e62b85eecae5c3bb
#
_entry.id   a1a5762e0c4e4bb1e62b85eecae5c3bb
#
_cell.length_a   1.000
_cell.length_b   1.000
_cell.length_c   1.000
_cell.angle_alpha   90.00
_cell.angle_beta   90.00
_cell.angle_gamma   90.00
#
_symmetry.space_group_name_H-M   'P 1'
#
loop_
_entity.id
_entity.type
_entity.pdbx_description
1 polymer ?
#
loop_
_entity_poly.entity_id
_entity_poly.type
_entity_poly.pdbx_seq_one_letter_code
_entity_poly.pdbx_strand_id
1 'polypeptide(L)'
;MKNVAAALTISAATTALAAVAYVAELPTWAYPVNPPGGAGQGAQAAAQDKTLYEVPDSTVKLTRAQIGGRPVVPDWHPNDHPPMPDIVAKGRGNEVRACGFCHQPSGVGRPENAALTGLTPEYIRQQVLAFRNGERQGSEPKRVPQNLMIAVAKAKAGDVASLA
;
A
#
# COMPACT_ATOMS: atom_id res chain seq x y z
N MET A 1 13.01 83.30 2.56
CA MET A 1 13.79 82.06 2.59
C MET A 1 12.80 80.91 2.57
N LYS A 2 12.69 80.23 1.45
CA LYS A 2 11.71 79.12 1.22
C LYS A 2 12.46 77.79 1.30
N ASN A 3 12.16 76.97 2.30
CA ASN A 3 12.74 75.65 2.46
C ASN A 3 11.94 74.68 1.61
N VAL A 4 12.57 74.06 0.61
CA VAL A 4 12.02 72.98 -0.21
C VAL A 4 12.51 71.70 0.42
N ALA A 5 11.58 70.94 1.02
CA ALA A 5 11.86 69.58 1.49
C ALA A 5 11.65 68.62 0.33
N ALA A 6 12.70 67.97 -0.11
CA ALA A 6 12.65 66.89 -1.10
C ALA A 6 12.30 65.58 -0.38
N ALA A 7 11.14 65.03 -0.72
CA ALA A 7 10.74 63.69 -0.27
C ALA A 7 11.37 62.62 -1.20
N LEU A 8 12.28 61.82 -0.66
CA LEU A 8 12.79 60.60 -1.33
C LEU A 8 11.77 59.47 -1.17
N THR A 9 11.10 59.09 -2.25
CA THR A 9 10.30 57.87 -2.30
C THR A 9 11.20 56.69 -2.65
N ILE A 10 11.46 55.80 -1.67
CA ILE A 10 12.13 54.52 -1.90
C ILE A 10 11.09 53.53 -2.37
N SER A 11 11.17 53.18 -3.65
CA SER A 11 10.33 52.15 -4.26
C SER A 11 10.98 50.78 -3.96
N ALA A 12 10.39 50.02 -3.05
CA ALA A 12 10.81 48.65 -2.75
C ALA A 12 10.23 47.73 -3.84
N ALA A 13 11.08 47.34 -4.78
CA ALA A 13 10.75 46.30 -5.74
C ALA A 13 10.84 44.93 -5.04
N THR A 14 9.69 44.36 -4.68
CA THR A 14 9.58 42.99 -4.22
C THR A 14 9.71 42.02 -5.42
N THR A 15 10.89 41.45 -5.64
CA THR A 15 11.10 40.33 -6.54
C THR A 15 10.50 39.08 -5.88
N ALA A 16 9.31 38.70 -6.32
CA ALA A 16 8.74 37.40 -5.99
C ALA A 16 9.54 36.32 -6.71
N LEU A 17 10.42 35.61 -6.00
CA LEU A 17 10.99 34.35 -6.50
C LEU A 17 9.86 33.32 -6.54
N ALA A 18 9.35 33.04 -7.75
CA ALA A 18 8.54 31.89 -8.01
C ALA A 18 9.43 30.64 -7.86
N ALA A 19 9.32 29.95 -6.73
CA ALA A 19 9.90 28.64 -6.56
C ALA A 19 9.19 27.69 -7.54
N VAL A 20 9.80 27.41 -8.67
CA VAL A 20 9.38 26.33 -9.56
C VAL A 20 9.62 25.05 -8.80
N ALA A 21 8.55 24.49 -8.23
CA ALA A 21 8.59 23.15 -7.67
C ALA A 21 8.93 22.18 -8.81
N TYR A 22 10.19 21.78 -8.91
CA TYR A 22 10.62 20.72 -9.80
C TYR A 22 10.03 19.41 -9.22
N VAL A 23 8.89 19.03 -9.74
CA VAL A 23 8.34 17.70 -9.50
C VAL A 23 9.20 16.75 -10.34
N ALA A 24 10.24 16.23 -9.70
CA ALA A 24 11.03 15.16 -10.30
C ALA A 24 10.09 14.00 -10.63
N GLU A 25 10.02 13.62 -11.89
CA GLU A 25 9.25 12.46 -12.29
C GLU A 25 9.85 11.23 -11.61
N LEU A 26 9.06 10.58 -10.76
CA LEU A 26 9.53 9.44 -9.98
C LEU A 26 9.91 8.31 -10.95
N PRO A 27 11.06 7.67 -10.75
CA PRO A 27 11.49 6.60 -11.64
C PRO A 27 10.48 5.44 -11.60
N THR A 28 10.03 5.02 -12.76
CA THR A 28 8.97 4.01 -12.94
C THR A 28 9.33 2.65 -12.33
N TRP A 29 10.62 2.34 -12.25
CA TRP A 29 11.10 1.11 -11.61
C TRP A 29 11.00 1.14 -10.09
N ALA A 30 11.10 2.33 -9.46
CA ALA A 30 11.02 2.48 -8.00
C ALA A 30 9.56 2.65 -7.53
N TYR A 31 8.72 3.22 -8.40
CA TYR A 31 7.33 3.53 -8.08
C TYR A 31 6.42 3.05 -9.22
N PRO A 32 6.23 1.73 -9.36
CA PRO A 32 5.38 1.21 -10.41
C PRO A 32 3.96 1.74 -10.24
N VAL A 33 3.50 2.48 -11.22
CA VAL A 33 2.12 2.95 -11.31
C VAL A 33 1.39 1.98 -12.23
N ASN A 34 0.33 1.36 -11.75
CA ASN A 34 -0.47 0.49 -12.61
C ASN A 34 -1.13 1.32 -13.71
N PRO A 35 -0.88 1.03 -14.98
CA PRO A 35 -1.53 1.73 -16.07
C PRO A 35 -3.05 1.52 -16.00
N PRO A 36 -3.84 2.54 -16.37
CA PRO A 36 -5.30 2.39 -16.44
C PRO A 36 -5.67 1.23 -17.36
N GLY A 37 -6.52 0.32 -16.91
CA GLY A 37 -7.12 -0.76 -17.73
C GLY A 37 -6.33 -2.06 -17.83
N GLY A 38 -5.15 -2.22 -17.19
CA GLY A 38 -4.29 -3.39 -17.36
C GLY A 38 -4.71 -4.69 -16.66
N ALA A 39 -5.72 -4.66 -15.78
CA ALA A 39 -6.01 -5.81 -14.92
C ALA A 39 -7.02 -6.86 -15.48
N GLY A 40 -7.79 -6.52 -16.51
CA GLY A 40 -8.92 -7.37 -16.93
C GLY A 40 -8.57 -8.64 -17.70
N GLN A 41 -7.68 -8.56 -18.66
CA GLN A 41 -7.37 -9.70 -19.54
C GLN A 41 -6.51 -10.77 -18.86
N GLY A 42 -5.57 -10.36 -18.02
CA GLY A 42 -4.74 -11.29 -17.26
C GLY A 42 -5.54 -12.13 -16.23
N ALA A 43 -6.59 -11.56 -15.66
CA ALA A 43 -7.42 -12.25 -14.68
C ALA A 43 -8.28 -13.37 -15.31
N GLN A 44 -8.82 -13.15 -16.51
CA GLN A 44 -9.61 -14.17 -17.24
C GLN A 44 -8.74 -15.34 -17.71
N ALA A 45 -7.56 -15.05 -18.26
CA ALA A 45 -6.60 -16.10 -18.65
C ALA A 45 -6.16 -16.92 -17.43
N ALA A 46 -5.88 -16.28 -16.30
CA ALA A 46 -5.52 -16.96 -15.07
C ALA A 46 -6.64 -17.86 -14.50
N ALA A 47 -7.90 -17.46 -14.67
CA ALA A 47 -9.05 -18.26 -14.21
C ALA A 47 -9.23 -19.56 -15.03
N GLN A 48 -8.79 -19.58 -16.27
CA GLN A 48 -8.87 -20.74 -17.18
C GLN A 48 -7.66 -21.67 -17.04
N ASP A 49 -6.54 -21.17 -16.53
CA ASP A 49 -5.32 -21.94 -16.33
C ASP A 49 -5.49 -22.93 -15.15
N LYS A 50 -5.48 -24.23 -15.48
CA LYS A 50 -5.57 -25.32 -14.51
C LYS A 50 -4.21 -25.91 -14.13
N THR A 51 -3.12 -25.35 -14.65
CA THR A 51 -1.76 -25.74 -14.30
C THR A 51 -1.54 -25.59 -12.80
N LEU A 52 -0.98 -26.63 -12.19
CA LEU A 52 -0.58 -26.60 -10.79
C LEU A 52 0.87 -26.12 -10.69
N TYR A 53 1.06 -25.09 -9.92
CA TYR A 53 2.36 -24.51 -9.59
C TYR A 53 2.77 -24.96 -8.20
N GLU A 54 4.06 -25.12 -7.99
CA GLU A 54 4.67 -25.46 -6.71
C GLU A 54 5.91 -24.61 -6.47
N VAL A 55 6.34 -24.52 -5.24
CA VAL A 55 7.61 -23.88 -4.85
C VAL A 55 8.49 -24.92 -4.16
N PRO A 56 9.83 -24.76 -4.14
CA PRO A 56 10.71 -25.66 -3.45
C PRO A 56 10.29 -25.88 -1.99
N ASP A 57 10.48 -27.09 -1.51
CA ASP A 57 10.20 -27.50 -0.12
C ASP A 57 8.74 -27.37 0.34
N SER A 58 7.80 -27.20 -0.60
CA SER A 58 6.37 -27.15 -0.34
C SER A 58 5.66 -28.39 -0.86
N THR A 59 4.67 -28.87 -0.11
CA THR A 59 3.73 -29.92 -0.57
C THR A 59 2.46 -29.32 -1.20
N VAL A 60 2.31 -28.00 -1.13
CA VAL A 60 1.13 -27.28 -1.61
C VAL A 60 1.26 -27.03 -3.11
N LYS A 61 0.16 -27.31 -3.83
CA LYS A 61 0.06 -27.03 -5.28
C LYS A 61 -1.14 -26.14 -5.53
N LEU A 62 -0.91 -25.02 -6.20
CA LEU A 62 -1.92 -24.00 -6.44
C LEU A 62 -2.03 -23.68 -7.94
N THR A 63 -3.25 -23.43 -8.39
CA THR A 63 -3.48 -22.88 -9.73
C THR A 63 -3.13 -21.39 -9.79
N ARG A 64 -2.94 -20.85 -10.99
CA ARG A 64 -2.71 -19.41 -11.20
C ARG A 64 -3.81 -18.56 -10.59
N ALA A 65 -5.07 -18.99 -10.67
CA ALA A 65 -6.20 -18.33 -10.07
C ALA A 65 -6.11 -18.29 -8.54
N GLN A 66 -5.68 -19.37 -7.90
CA GLN A 66 -5.48 -19.42 -6.45
C GLN A 66 -4.32 -18.54 -5.99
N ILE A 67 -3.22 -18.49 -6.77
CA ILE A 67 -2.06 -17.64 -6.45
C ILE A 67 -2.42 -16.14 -6.52
N GLY A 68 -3.19 -15.75 -7.53
CA GLY A 68 -3.57 -14.33 -7.75
C GLY A 68 -4.95 -13.97 -7.23
N GLY A 69 -5.73 -14.96 -6.81
CA GLY A 69 -7.15 -14.82 -6.52
C GLY A 69 -7.47 -14.37 -5.09
N ARG A 70 -8.76 -14.12 -4.91
CA ARG A 70 -9.40 -13.89 -3.63
C ARG A 70 -10.42 -15.01 -3.38
N PRO A 71 -10.86 -15.26 -2.17
CA PRO A 71 -10.58 -14.52 -0.94
C PRO A 71 -9.38 -15.05 -0.14
N VAL A 72 -8.89 -16.26 -0.44
CA VAL A 72 -7.89 -16.95 0.39
C VAL A 72 -6.48 -16.58 -0.03
N VAL A 73 -5.64 -16.34 0.95
CA VAL A 73 -4.20 -16.07 0.74
C VAL A 73 -3.51 -17.35 0.27
N PRO A 74 -2.69 -17.32 -0.80
CA PRO A 74 -1.84 -18.44 -1.14
C PRO A 74 -0.80 -18.66 -0.04
N ASP A 75 -0.86 -19.84 0.55
CA ASP A 75 0.05 -20.25 1.61
C ASP A 75 0.81 -21.49 1.15
N TRP A 76 2.10 -21.34 0.91
CA TRP A 76 2.95 -22.39 0.40
C TRP A 76 3.51 -23.30 1.49
N HIS A 77 3.58 -22.79 2.73
CA HIS A 77 4.18 -23.50 3.87
C HIS A 77 3.28 -23.42 5.11
N PRO A 78 2.05 -23.97 5.04
CA PRO A 78 1.07 -23.81 6.12
C PRO A 78 1.47 -24.46 7.45
N ASN A 79 2.48 -25.32 7.43
CA ASN A 79 2.98 -25.98 8.63
C ASN A 79 4.16 -25.22 9.31
N ASP A 80 4.67 -24.18 8.68
CA ASP A 80 5.86 -23.46 9.13
C ASP A 80 5.52 -22.23 9.99
N HIS A 81 4.25 -21.97 10.22
CA HIS A 81 3.75 -20.89 11.06
C HIS A 81 2.45 -21.27 11.79
N PRO A 82 2.10 -20.59 12.87
CA PRO A 82 0.80 -20.76 13.53
C PRO A 82 -0.37 -20.47 12.56
N PRO A 83 -1.56 -21.04 12.80
CA PRO A 83 -2.73 -20.76 11.99
C PRO A 83 -2.98 -19.24 11.87
N MET A 84 -3.13 -18.76 10.64
CA MET A 84 -3.42 -17.35 10.38
C MET A 84 -4.80 -16.99 10.91
N PRO A 85 -4.95 -15.83 11.58
CA PRO A 85 -6.27 -15.27 11.89
C PRO A 85 -7.08 -15.06 10.61
N ASP A 86 -8.40 -15.18 10.68
CA ASP A 86 -9.27 -15.07 9.48
C ASP A 86 -9.09 -13.77 8.71
N ILE A 87 -8.86 -12.66 9.39
CA ILE A 87 -8.60 -11.38 8.75
C ILE A 87 -7.31 -11.39 7.92
N VAL A 88 -6.33 -12.17 8.34
CA VAL A 88 -5.06 -12.33 7.62
C VAL A 88 -5.21 -13.30 6.45
N ALA A 89 -5.88 -14.44 6.68
CA ALA A 89 -6.02 -15.52 5.70
C ALA A 89 -7.09 -15.25 4.62
N LYS A 90 -8.22 -14.64 4.99
CA LYS A 90 -9.42 -14.51 4.14
C LYS A 90 -9.91 -13.07 4.02
N GLY A 91 -9.51 -12.18 4.93
CA GLY A 91 -10.08 -10.85 5.00
C GLY A 91 -11.50 -10.84 5.52
N ARG A 92 -12.29 -9.84 5.13
CA ARG A 92 -13.69 -9.71 5.54
C ARG A 92 -14.56 -9.35 4.34
N GLY A 93 -15.16 -10.34 3.74
CA GLY A 93 -16.01 -10.20 2.56
C GLY A 93 -15.29 -9.47 1.42
N ASN A 94 -16.00 -8.57 0.75
CA ASN A 94 -15.46 -7.78 -0.35
C ASN A 94 -14.82 -6.46 0.10
N GLU A 95 -15.02 -6.06 1.35
CA GLU A 95 -14.60 -4.75 1.85
C GLU A 95 -13.15 -4.75 2.35
N VAL A 96 -12.74 -5.81 3.05
CA VAL A 96 -11.40 -5.91 3.61
C VAL A 96 -10.67 -7.09 2.98
N ARG A 97 -9.68 -6.78 2.15
CA ARG A 97 -8.81 -7.79 1.57
C ARG A 97 -7.99 -8.47 2.66
N ALA A 98 -7.76 -9.77 2.52
CA ALA A 98 -6.87 -10.54 3.39
C ALA A 98 -5.49 -9.87 3.51
N CYS A 99 -5.05 -9.59 4.74
CA CYS A 99 -3.78 -8.91 4.99
C CYS A 99 -2.58 -9.69 4.45
N GLY A 100 -2.61 -11.02 4.61
CA GLY A 100 -1.58 -11.92 4.13
C GLY A 100 -1.44 -11.94 2.60
N PHE A 101 -2.41 -11.43 1.85
CA PHE A 101 -2.27 -11.32 0.39
C PHE A 101 -1.16 -10.36 -0.03
N CYS A 102 -0.95 -9.28 0.71
CA CYS A 102 0.10 -8.28 0.45
C CYS A 102 1.30 -8.48 1.38
N HIS A 103 1.04 -8.80 2.65
CA HIS A 103 2.09 -8.95 3.66
C HIS A 103 2.65 -10.37 3.77
N GLN A 104 2.10 -11.32 3.03
CA GLN A 104 2.43 -12.75 3.00
C GLN A 104 2.18 -13.49 4.33
N PRO A 105 1.98 -14.81 4.35
CA PRO A 105 1.85 -15.60 5.57
C PRO A 105 3.04 -15.45 6.52
N SER A 106 4.25 -15.35 5.96
CA SER A 106 5.50 -15.13 6.72
C SER A 106 5.64 -13.72 7.29
N GLY A 107 4.81 -12.77 6.89
CA GLY A 107 4.90 -11.37 7.29
C GLY A 107 6.01 -10.56 6.64
N VAL A 108 6.84 -11.14 5.75
CA VAL A 108 7.95 -10.39 5.10
C VAL A 108 7.48 -9.38 4.07
N GLY A 109 6.24 -9.52 3.58
CA GLY A 109 5.67 -8.62 2.57
C GLY A 109 6.16 -8.92 1.15
N ARG A 110 5.42 -8.43 0.16
CA ARG A 110 5.87 -8.37 -1.23
C ARG A 110 6.83 -7.19 -1.39
N PRO A 111 7.61 -7.11 -2.47
CA PRO A 111 8.58 -6.02 -2.66
C PRO A 111 8.01 -4.61 -2.50
N GLU A 112 6.74 -4.42 -2.86
CA GLU A 112 6.03 -3.15 -2.75
C GLU A 112 5.33 -2.93 -1.40
N ASN A 113 5.35 -3.91 -0.51
CA ASN A 113 4.64 -3.87 0.77
C ASN A 113 5.60 -3.97 1.95
N ALA A 114 5.24 -3.36 3.07
CA ALA A 114 6.06 -3.37 4.26
C ALA A 114 6.17 -4.78 4.87
N ALA A 115 7.37 -5.15 5.31
CA ALA A 115 7.56 -6.29 6.19
C ALA A 115 6.95 -6.00 7.57
N LEU A 116 6.24 -7.00 8.10
CA LEU A 116 5.61 -6.94 9.43
C LEU A 116 6.33 -7.84 10.43
N THR A 117 7.14 -8.78 9.95
CA THR A 117 7.91 -9.71 10.77
C THR A 117 8.79 -8.96 11.77
N GLY A 118 8.69 -9.33 13.05
CA GLY A 118 9.45 -8.72 14.12
C GLY A 118 8.88 -7.41 14.67
N LEU A 119 7.80 -6.87 14.08
CA LEU A 119 7.11 -5.71 14.63
C LEU A 119 6.21 -6.12 15.79
N THR A 120 6.11 -5.25 16.80
CA THR A 120 5.21 -5.53 17.93
C THR A 120 3.75 -5.38 17.52
N PRO A 121 2.83 -6.16 18.10
CA PRO A 121 1.40 -6.04 17.86
C PRO A 121 0.88 -4.62 18.06
N GLU A 122 1.38 -3.93 19.09
CA GLU A 122 1.00 -2.56 19.39
C GLU A 122 1.39 -1.60 18.25
N TYR A 123 2.61 -1.74 17.72
CA TYR A 123 3.06 -0.93 16.59
C TYR A 123 2.18 -1.17 15.35
N ILE A 124 1.87 -2.45 15.03
CA ILE A 124 0.99 -2.78 13.90
C ILE A 124 -0.38 -2.12 14.06
N ARG A 125 -0.98 -2.21 15.26
CA ARG A 125 -2.26 -1.54 15.55
C ARG A 125 -2.19 -0.02 15.35
N GLN A 126 -1.16 0.61 15.88
CA GLN A 126 -0.95 2.06 15.71
C GLN A 126 -0.84 2.45 14.24
N GLN A 127 -0.12 1.66 13.43
CA GLN A 127 0.01 1.93 12.01
C GLN A 127 -1.33 1.81 11.26
N VAL A 128 -2.15 0.82 11.58
CA VAL A 128 -3.49 0.69 10.99
C VAL A 128 -4.38 1.86 11.39
N LEU A 129 -4.32 2.30 12.64
CA LEU A 129 -5.04 3.49 13.11
C LEU A 129 -4.56 4.76 12.40
N ALA A 130 -3.25 4.93 12.22
CA ALA A 130 -2.68 6.06 11.52
C ALA A 130 -3.14 6.13 10.04
N PHE A 131 -3.24 4.99 9.35
CA PHE A 131 -3.86 4.93 8.02
C PHE A 131 -5.35 5.31 8.06
N ARG A 132 -6.10 4.79 9.05
CA ARG A 132 -7.53 5.11 9.22
C ARG A 132 -7.77 6.59 9.43
N ASN A 133 -6.97 7.23 10.26
CA ASN A 133 -7.09 8.64 10.63
C ASN A 133 -6.51 9.59 9.57
N GLY A 134 -5.83 9.06 8.54
CA GLY A 134 -5.18 9.86 7.52
C GLY A 134 -3.84 10.47 7.95
N GLU A 135 -3.31 10.06 9.10
CA GLU A 135 -2.02 10.50 9.63
C GLU A 135 -0.85 9.87 8.86
N ARG A 136 -1.07 8.69 8.28
CA ARG A 136 -0.10 8.01 7.43
C ARG A 136 -0.55 8.04 5.97
N GLN A 137 0.18 8.78 5.17
CA GLN A 137 -0.07 8.93 3.74
C GLN A 137 1.22 8.65 2.95
N GLY A 138 1.09 8.35 1.65
CA GLY A 138 2.22 8.21 0.75
C GLY A 138 2.67 9.53 0.17
N SER A 139 3.95 9.59 -0.16
CA SER A 139 4.52 10.66 -0.96
C SER A 139 4.01 10.65 -2.41
N GLU A 140 3.54 9.48 -2.88
CA GLU A 140 2.99 9.31 -4.23
C GLU A 140 1.50 8.92 -4.17
N PRO A 141 0.58 9.88 -4.43
CA PRO A 141 -0.86 9.66 -4.31
C PRO A 141 -1.43 8.59 -5.25
N LYS A 142 -0.73 8.30 -6.37
CA LYS A 142 -1.15 7.29 -7.35
C LYS A 142 -0.72 5.88 -7.00
N ARG A 143 0.03 5.70 -5.92
CA ARG A 143 0.56 4.40 -5.52
C ARG A 143 -0.53 3.50 -4.94
N VAL A 144 -0.89 2.46 -5.68
CA VAL A 144 -2.01 1.57 -5.35
C VAL A 144 -1.85 0.84 -4.00
N PRO A 145 -0.71 0.24 -3.64
CA PRO A 145 -0.60 -0.50 -2.38
C PRO A 145 -0.96 0.33 -1.16
N GLN A 146 -0.54 1.59 -1.12
CA GLN A 146 -0.83 2.49 -0.02
C GLN A 146 -2.30 2.93 0.03
N ASN A 147 -2.88 3.21 -1.12
CA ASN A 147 -4.30 3.54 -1.21
C ASN A 147 -5.17 2.36 -0.77
N LEU A 148 -4.75 1.13 -1.04
CA LEU A 148 -5.41 -0.08 -0.53
C LEU A 148 -5.32 -0.18 0.99
N MET A 149 -4.16 0.14 1.60
CA MET A 149 -4.03 0.17 3.07
C MET A 149 -4.97 1.20 3.70
N ILE A 150 -5.07 2.39 3.12
CA ILE A 150 -6.01 3.42 3.59
C ILE A 150 -7.45 2.93 3.47
N ALA A 151 -7.83 2.32 2.35
CA ALA A 151 -9.17 1.80 2.13
C ALA A 151 -9.52 0.68 3.11
N VAL A 152 -8.60 -0.29 3.32
CA VAL A 152 -8.77 -1.40 4.26
C VAL A 152 -8.87 -0.89 5.69
N ALA A 153 -8.06 0.08 6.09
CA ALA A 153 -8.08 0.65 7.44
C ALA A 153 -9.36 1.45 7.72
N LYS A 154 -9.95 2.07 6.70
CA LYS A 154 -11.22 2.82 6.79
C LYS A 154 -12.44 1.90 6.73
N ALA A 155 -12.39 0.84 5.93
CA ALA A 155 -13.42 -0.19 5.97
C ALA A 155 -13.51 -0.70 7.40
N LYS A 156 -14.73 -0.89 7.92
CA LYS A 156 -15.01 -1.29 9.31
C LYS A 156 -14.27 -2.59 9.67
N ALA A 157 -12.97 -2.52 9.78
CA ALA A 157 -12.16 -3.53 10.43
C ALA A 157 -12.50 -3.42 11.93
N GLY A 158 -13.63 -3.98 12.34
CA GLY A 158 -14.18 -3.87 13.68
C GLY A 158 -13.26 -4.40 14.76
N ASP A 159 -12.12 -4.99 14.39
CA ASP A 159 -11.16 -5.53 15.30
C ASP A 159 -9.73 -5.32 14.83
N VAL A 160 -9.23 -4.12 15.07
CA VAL A 160 -7.78 -3.87 15.06
C VAL A 160 -7.09 -4.75 16.13
N ALA A 161 -7.83 -5.20 17.15
CA ALA A 161 -7.33 -6.12 18.17
C ALA A 161 -7.00 -7.53 17.61
N SER A 162 -7.69 -7.98 16.55
CA SER A 162 -7.39 -9.28 15.92
C SER A 162 -6.22 -9.26 14.95
N LEU A 163 -5.54 -8.11 14.78
CA LEU A 163 -4.35 -7.98 13.96
C LEU A 163 -3.04 -8.20 14.75
N ALA A 164 -3.16 -8.49 16.04
CA ALA A 164 -2.02 -8.65 16.95
C ALA A 164 -1.80 -10.10 17.32
#